data_1319b1bdeb208583bb91e122bdaae8ab
#
_entry.id   1319b1bdeb208583bb91e122bdaae8ab
#
_cell.length_a   1.000
_cell.length_b   1.000
_cell.length_c   1.000
_cell.angle_alpha   90.00
_cell.angle_beta   90.00
_cell.angle_gamma   90.00
#
_symmetry.space_group_name_H-M   'P 1'
#
loop_
_entity.id
_entity.type
_entity.pdbx_description
1 polymer ?
#
loop_
_entity_poly.entity_id
_entity_poly.type
_entity_poly.pdbx_seq_one_letter_code
_entity_poly.pdbx_strand_id
1 'polypeptide(L)'
;MSITVANAPISYGAFELTVGIDPNVPDGTGILDEVAASGYAGIDLGPVGYLGSGAELGERLAARGLGLAGAYLEIPYADADGVDAMLPELDAMLDTFDAVAPHRIGPPPRPTLADAGSEFRRANPGRAWDDRSMGMDDDAWQRFAA
;
A
#
# COMPACT_ATOMS: atom_id res chain seq x y z
N MET A 1 -26.27 1.23 6.42
CA MET A 1 -24.89 0.93 5.99
C MET A 1 -23.98 1.92 6.69
N SER A 2 -23.10 1.49 7.58
CA SER A 2 -22.14 2.41 8.23
C SER A 2 -20.88 2.48 7.37
N ILE A 3 -20.37 3.70 7.16
CA ILE A 3 -19.07 3.92 6.51
C ILE A 3 -18.00 3.80 7.60
N THR A 4 -16.98 2.99 7.35
CA THR A 4 -15.77 2.92 8.18
C THR A 4 -14.63 3.63 7.45
N VAL A 5 -13.81 4.37 8.20
CA VAL A 5 -12.70 5.16 7.64
C VAL A 5 -11.40 4.61 8.19
N ALA A 6 -10.46 4.35 7.31
CA ALA A 6 -9.09 4.00 7.64
C ALA A 6 -8.12 5.11 7.21
N ASN A 7 -6.93 5.14 7.79
CA ASN A 7 -5.85 6.03 7.39
C ASN A 7 -4.66 5.23 6.86
N ALA A 8 -3.65 5.89 6.36
CA ALA A 8 -2.42 5.27 5.88
C ALA A 8 -1.18 5.89 6.54
N PRO A 9 -0.10 5.12 6.78
CA PRO A 9 1.13 5.62 7.37
C PRO A 9 1.71 6.86 6.66
N ILE A 10 1.55 6.95 5.36
CA ILE A 10 2.01 8.10 4.56
C ILE A 10 1.39 9.44 5.01
N SER A 11 0.19 9.42 5.59
CA SER A 11 -0.45 10.63 6.15
C SER A 11 0.33 11.22 7.34
N TYR A 12 1.20 10.42 7.94
CA TYR A 12 2.09 10.79 9.05
C TYR A 12 3.55 10.91 8.61
N GLY A 13 3.80 10.94 7.30
CA GLY A 13 5.13 11.02 6.73
C GLY A 13 5.88 9.69 6.67
N ALA A 14 5.26 8.57 7.05
CA ALA A 14 5.89 7.24 7.05
C ALA A 14 5.74 6.56 5.68
N PHE A 15 6.82 6.53 4.93
CA PHE A 15 6.96 5.81 3.66
C PHE A 15 8.41 5.33 3.49
N GLU A 16 8.73 4.60 2.45
CA GLU A 16 9.99 3.86 2.29
C GLU A 16 11.26 4.72 2.43
N LEU A 17 11.18 6.01 2.07
CA LEU A 17 12.31 6.94 2.14
C LEU A 17 12.46 7.66 3.49
N THR A 18 11.51 7.52 4.40
CA THR A 18 11.50 8.26 5.67
C THR A 18 11.53 7.36 6.90
N VAL A 19 10.96 6.16 6.79
CA VAL A 19 10.91 5.20 7.91
C VAL A 19 12.34 4.80 8.34
N GLY A 20 12.63 5.01 9.63
CA GLY A 20 13.96 4.74 10.20
C GLY A 20 15.04 5.76 9.82
N ILE A 21 14.70 6.82 9.09
CA ILE A 21 15.61 7.86 8.60
C ILE A 21 15.23 9.23 9.18
N ASP A 22 13.96 9.64 9.03
CA ASP A 22 13.48 10.92 9.56
C ASP A 22 13.06 10.77 11.03
N PRO A 23 13.71 11.48 11.97
CA PRO A 23 13.38 11.38 13.39
C PRO A 23 12.00 11.94 13.76
N ASN A 24 11.33 12.66 12.86
CA ASN A 24 9.97 13.16 13.08
C ASN A 24 8.88 12.15 12.68
N VAL A 25 9.25 11.09 11.98
CA VAL A 25 8.32 10.01 11.63
C VAL A 25 8.16 9.08 12.83
N PRO A 26 6.93 8.87 13.34
CA PRO A 26 6.69 7.94 14.45
C PRO A 26 7.18 6.53 14.11
N ASP A 27 7.49 5.74 15.10
CA ASP A 27 7.67 4.30 14.89
C ASP A 27 6.32 3.59 14.64
N GLY A 28 6.38 2.33 14.21
CA GLY A 28 5.17 1.58 13.87
C GLY A 28 4.20 1.40 15.04
N THR A 29 4.66 1.45 16.29
CA THR A 29 3.79 1.41 17.47
C THR A 29 3.12 2.75 17.70
N GLY A 30 3.89 3.82 17.65
CA GLY A 30 3.39 5.19 17.82
C GLY A 30 2.33 5.55 16.78
N ILE A 31 2.52 5.16 15.51
CA ILE A 31 1.54 5.46 14.48
C ILE A 31 0.22 4.70 14.67
N LEU A 32 0.26 3.47 15.15
CA LEU A 32 -0.94 2.71 15.49
C LEU A 32 -1.71 3.36 16.64
N ASP A 33 -1.00 3.88 17.63
CA ASP A 33 -1.60 4.60 18.76
C ASP A 33 -2.27 5.91 18.30
N GLU A 34 -1.61 6.68 17.44
CA GLU A 34 -2.15 7.92 16.85
C GLU A 34 -3.39 7.68 16.00
N VAL A 35 -3.36 6.65 15.14
CA VAL A 35 -4.50 6.29 14.29
C VAL A 35 -5.71 5.88 15.13
N ALA A 36 -5.50 5.08 16.17
CA ALA A 36 -6.56 4.66 17.08
C ALA A 36 -7.11 5.86 17.88
N ALA A 37 -6.24 6.71 18.42
CA ALA A 37 -6.63 7.92 19.17
C ALA A 37 -7.40 8.92 18.31
N SER A 38 -7.10 8.97 17.00
CA SER A 38 -7.80 9.81 16.02
C SER A 38 -9.18 9.27 15.62
N GLY A 39 -9.57 8.10 16.10
CA GLY A 39 -10.89 7.51 15.86
C GLY A 39 -11.06 6.81 14.52
N TYR A 40 -9.97 6.49 13.82
CA TYR A 40 -10.03 5.66 12.63
C TYR A 40 -10.35 4.20 13.00
N ALA A 41 -11.04 3.51 12.09
CA ALA A 41 -11.40 2.10 12.28
C ALA A 41 -10.33 1.14 11.73
N GLY A 42 -9.31 1.65 11.06
CA GLY A 42 -8.26 0.83 10.47
C GLY A 42 -7.10 1.65 9.90
N ILE A 43 -6.10 0.93 9.43
CA ILE A 43 -4.90 1.50 8.82
C ILE A 43 -4.49 0.67 7.60
N ASP A 44 -3.92 1.30 6.60
CA ASP A 44 -3.21 0.65 5.50
C ASP A 44 -1.84 0.15 5.97
N LEU A 45 -1.29 -0.91 5.33
CA LEU A 45 -0.04 -1.55 5.78
C LEU A 45 1.16 -0.58 5.73
N GLY A 46 1.22 0.29 4.70
CA GLY A 46 2.40 1.13 4.47
C GLY A 46 3.66 0.32 4.17
N PRO A 47 4.86 0.84 4.49
CA PRO A 47 6.11 0.15 4.24
C PRO A 47 6.17 -1.23 4.89
N VAL A 48 6.71 -2.21 4.17
CA VAL A 48 6.78 -3.60 4.64
C VAL A 48 7.51 -3.69 5.99
N GLY A 49 6.89 -4.36 6.96
CA GLY A 49 7.46 -4.57 8.30
C GLY A 49 7.39 -3.35 9.24
N TYR A 50 6.98 -2.18 8.77
CA TYR A 50 6.92 -0.97 9.59
C TYR A 50 5.93 -1.08 10.76
N LEU A 51 4.75 -1.61 10.53
CA LEU A 51 3.74 -1.84 11.58
C LEU A 51 3.96 -3.14 12.36
N GLY A 52 4.87 -3.97 11.93
CA GLY A 52 5.09 -5.35 12.37
C GLY A 52 4.82 -6.34 11.26
N SER A 53 4.86 -7.64 11.56
CA SER A 53 4.67 -8.69 10.57
C SER A 53 3.94 -9.90 11.14
N GLY A 54 3.39 -10.73 10.26
CA GLY A 54 2.75 -11.99 10.63
C GLY A 54 1.62 -11.82 11.66
N ALA A 55 1.50 -12.79 12.56
CA ALA A 55 0.47 -12.79 13.62
C ALA A 55 0.63 -11.61 14.59
N GLU A 56 1.88 -11.18 14.87
CA GLU A 56 2.16 -10.04 15.75
C GLU A 56 1.49 -8.74 15.24
N LEU A 57 1.50 -8.50 13.93
CA LEU A 57 0.78 -7.38 13.34
C LEU A 57 -0.71 -7.45 13.65
N GLY A 58 -1.31 -8.64 13.49
CA GLY A 58 -2.72 -8.87 13.80
C GLY A 58 -3.05 -8.57 15.26
N GLU A 59 -2.22 -9.02 16.20
CA GLU A 59 -2.36 -8.76 17.63
C GLU A 59 -2.25 -7.27 17.94
N ARG A 60 -1.27 -6.57 17.36
CA ARG A 60 -1.05 -5.12 17.55
C ARG A 60 -2.25 -4.30 17.09
N LEU A 61 -2.82 -4.66 15.92
CA LEU A 61 -4.02 -4.03 15.39
C LEU A 61 -5.24 -4.29 16.28
N ALA A 62 -5.47 -5.55 16.65
CA ALA A 62 -6.60 -5.96 17.47
C ALA A 62 -6.58 -5.30 18.86
N ALA A 63 -5.40 -5.19 19.48
CA ALA A 63 -5.24 -4.52 20.77
C ALA A 63 -5.66 -3.05 20.77
N ARG A 64 -5.73 -2.41 19.60
CA ARG A 64 -6.14 -1.02 19.40
C ARG A 64 -7.51 -0.86 18.75
N GLY A 65 -8.20 -1.95 18.50
CA GLY A 65 -9.48 -1.93 17.79
C GLY A 65 -9.37 -1.52 16.31
N LEU A 66 -8.19 -1.68 15.70
CA LEU A 66 -7.93 -1.33 14.31
C LEU A 66 -8.04 -2.56 13.40
N GLY A 67 -8.60 -2.36 12.21
CA GLY A 67 -8.53 -3.31 11.11
C GLY A 67 -7.36 -2.99 10.16
N LEU A 68 -6.81 -4.00 9.47
CA LEU A 68 -5.97 -3.78 8.31
C LEU A 68 -6.88 -3.46 7.12
N ALA A 69 -6.71 -2.28 6.52
CA ALA A 69 -7.55 -1.84 5.40
C ALA A 69 -7.07 -2.41 4.06
N GLY A 70 -5.76 -2.48 3.87
CA GLY A 70 -5.13 -2.95 2.65
C GLY A 70 -3.64 -2.70 2.63
N ALA A 71 -3.08 -2.82 1.45
CA ALA A 71 -1.70 -2.45 1.16
C ALA A 71 -1.56 -1.99 -0.29
N TYR A 72 -0.55 -1.19 -0.57
CA TYR A 72 -0.28 -0.62 -1.88
C TYR A 72 0.90 -1.34 -2.53
N LEU A 73 0.77 -1.64 -3.83
CA LEU A 73 1.83 -2.23 -4.64
C LEU A 73 1.85 -1.61 -6.03
N GLU A 74 3.01 -1.15 -6.47
CA GLU A 74 3.22 -0.67 -7.84
C GLU A 74 3.60 -1.84 -8.75
N ILE A 75 2.87 -1.99 -9.86
CA ILE A 75 3.09 -3.03 -10.86
C ILE A 75 3.31 -2.38 -12.23
N PRO A 76 4.38 -2.70 -12.96
CA PRO A 76 4.61 -2.16 -14.30
C PRO A 76 3.79 -2.90 -15.36
N TYR A 77 2.48 -2.69 -15.39
CA TYR A 77 1.54 -3.44 -16.22
C TYR A 77 1.84 -3.43 -17.73
N ALA A 78 2.53 -2.42 -18.22
CA ALA A 78 2.94 -2.35 -19.63
C ALA A 78 4.12 -3.29 -19.98
N ASP A 79 4.77 -3.88 -18.99
CA ASP A 79 5.93 -4.76 -19.11
C ASP A 79 5.63 -6.13 -18.50
N ALA A 80 5.46 -7.16 -19.35
CA ALA A 80 5.10 -8.51 -18.89
C ALA A 80 6.16 -9.12 -17.95
N ASP A 81 7.44 -8.96 -18.27
CA ASP A 81 8.53 -9.46 -17.43
C ASP A 81 8.56 -8.71 -16.08
N GLY A 82 8.22 -7.43 -16.10
CA GLY A 82 8.09 -6.60 -14.91
C GLY A 82 6.89 -7.01 -14.05
N VAL A 83 5.77 -7.39 -14.65
CA VAL A 83 4.62 -7.95 -13.91
C VAL A 83 5.01 -9.23 -13.21
N ASP A 84 5.61 -10.18 -13.94
CA ASP A 84 6.05 -11.47 -13.38
C ASP A 84 7.05 -11.28 -12.23
N ALA A 85 7.94 -10.28 -12.33
CA ALA A 85 8.89 -9.96 -11.28
C ALA A 85 8.23 -9.44 -9.99
N MET A 86 7.01 -8.87 -10.07
CA MET A 86 6.27 -8.35 -8.91
C MET A 86 5.35 -9.38 -8.25
N LEU A 87 5.11 -10.54 -8.88
CA LEU A 87 4.23 -11.57 -8.30
C LEU A 87 4.69 -12.05 -6.92
N PRO A 88 5.99 -12.26 -6.63
CA PRO A 88 6.43 -12.64 -5.29
C PRO A 88 6.11 -11.59 -4.21
N GLU A 89 6.14 -10.30 -4.56
CA GLU A 89 5.77 -9.22 -3.62
C GLU A 89 4.28 -9.18 -3.37
N LEU A 90 3.48 -9.44 -4.40
CA LEU A 90 2.03 -9.60 -4.27
C LEU A 90 1.69 -10.80 -3.37
N ASP A 91 2.34 -11.95 -3.56
CA ASP A 91 2.15 -13.12 -2.72
C ASP A 91 2.51 -12.82 -1.26
N ALA A 92 3.63 -12.17 -1.00
CA ALA A 92 4.05 -11.78 0.35
C ALA A 92 3.05 -10.79 1.02
N MET A 93 2.44 -9.91 0.23
CA MET A 93 1.35 -9.04 0.69
C MET A 93 0.13 -9.87 1.09
N LEU A 94 -0.29 -10.81 0.26
CA LEU A 94 -1.44 -11.69 0.53
C LEU A 94 -1.17 -12.59 1.73
N ASP A 95 0.03 -13.13 1.88
CA ASP A 95 0.46 -13.88 3.07
C ASP A 95 0.34 -13.04 4.35
N THR A 96 0.67 -11.75 4.26
CA THR A 96 0.47 -10.81 5.38
C THR A 96 -1.02 -10.66 5.72
N PHE A 97 -1.89 -10.57 4.71
CA PHE A 97 -3.34 -10.51 4.93
C PHE A 97 -3.88 -11.77 5.58
N ASP A 98 -3.40 -12.93 5.17
CA ASP A 98 -3.76 -14.21 5.78
C ASP A 98 -3.25 -14.32 7.22
N ALA A 99 -2.04 -13.86 7.49
CA ALA A 99 -1.47 -13.87 8.83
C ALA A 99 -2.24 -13.00 9.84
N VAL A 100 -2.82 -11.89 9.42
CA VAL A 100 -3.65 -11.03 10.27
C VAL A 100 -5.10 -11.52 10.39
N ALA A 101 -5.56 -12.42 9.54
CA ALA A 101 -6.95 -12.87 9.47
C ALA A 101 -7.52 -13.40 10.80
N PRO A 102 -6.76 -14.16 11.64
CA PRO A 102 -7.27 -14.63 12.94
C PRO A 102 -7.63 -13.50 13.94
N HIS A 103 -6.99 -12.33 13.80
CA HIS A 103 -7.18 -11.16 14.67
C HIS A 103 -7.97 -10.05 14.00
N ARG A 104 -8.54 -10.31 12.82
CA ARG A 104 -9.16 -9.32 11.96
C ARG A 104 -10.34 -8.60 12.62
N ILE A 105 -10.29 -7.27 12.56
CA ILE A 105 -11.39 -6.37 12.90
C ILE A 105 -11.90 -5.74 11.59
N GLY A 106 -13.22 -5.80 11.36
CA GLY A 106 -13.84 -5.24 10.15
C GLY A 106 -13.73 -6.12 8.89
N PRO A 107 -13.85 -5.51 7.71
CA PRO A 107 -13.76 -6.22 6.43
C PRO A 107 -12.36 -6.77 6.16
N PRO A 108 -12.21 -7.77 5.28
CA PRO A 108 -10.89 -8.24 4.86
C PRO A 108 -10.11 -7.12 4.15
N PRO A 109 -8.78 -7.05 4.36
CA PRO A 109 -7.92 -6.11 3.66
C PRO A 109 -7.96 -6.37 2.15
N ARG A 110 -7.66 -5.34 1.37
CA ARG A 110 -7.63 -5.43 -0.09
C ARG A 110 -6.33 -4.85 -0.63
N PRO A 111 -5.71 -5.50 -1.63
CA PRO A 111 -4.59 -4.91 -2.33
C PRO A 111 -5.05 -3.70 -3.16
N THR A 112 -4.27 -2.64 -3.12
CA THR A 112 -4.36 -1.51 -4.05
C THR A 112 -3.21 -1.66 -5.04
N LEU A 113 -3.52 -2.12 -6.25
CA LEU A 113 -2.54 -2.33 -7.31
C LEU A 113 -2.55 -1.08 -8.21
N ALA A 114 -1.41 -0.44 -8.35
CA ALA A 114 -1.24 0.77 -9.13
C ALA A 114 -0.22 0.56 -10.25
N ASP A 115 -0.37 1.28 -11.35
CA ASP A 115 0.62 1.30 -12.41
C ASP A 115 1.91 2.00 -11.93
N ALA A 116 3.04 1.31 -12.00
CA ALA A 116 4.36 1.85 -11.65
C ALA A 116 4.77 3.04 -12.56
N GLY A 117 4.07 3.25 -13.68
CA GLY A 117 4.37 4.29 -14.64
C GLY A 117 5.68 4.04 -15.39
N SER A 118 6.31 5.12 -15.83
CA SER A 118 7.60 5.08 -16.52
C SER A 118 8.50 6.22 -16.06
N GLU A 119 9.82 6.09 -16.28
CA GLU A 119 10.77 7.17 -16.00
C GLU A 119 10.41 8.44 -16.73
N PHE A 120 9.96 8.30 -17.99
CA PHE A 120 9.55 9.44 -18.79
C PHE A 120 8.36 10.18 -18.17
N ARG A 121 7.34 9.46 -17.68
CA ARG A 121 6.19 10.07 -16.99
C ARG A 121 6.60 10.74 -15.68
N ARG A 122 7.51 10.11 -14.93
CA ARG A 122 8.04 10.70 -13.67
C ARG A 122 8.84 11.97 -13.92
N ALA A 123 9.62 12.02 -15.00
CA ALA A 123 10.39 13.21 -15.40
C ALA A 123 9.51 14.35 -15.96
N ASN A 124 8.27 14.06 -16.36
CA ASN A 124 7.35 15.01 -16.98
C ASN A 124 5.98 15.06 -16.26
N PRO A 125 5.94 15.38 -14.96
CA PRO A 125 4.70 15.35 -14.19
C PRO A 125 3.68 16.37 -14.74
N GLY A 126 2.43 15.94 -14.87
CA GLY A 126 1.33 16.79 -15.34
C GLY A 126 1.29 17.08 -16.84
N ARG A 127 2.22 16.52 -17.64
CA ARG A 127 2.32 16.79 -19.09
C ARG A 127 1.74 15.68 -19.97
N ALA A 128 1.07 14.71 -19.41
CA ALA A 128 0.51 13.56 -20.14
C ALA A 128 -0.50 13.95 -21.25
N TRP A 129 -1.01 15.17 -21.23
CA TRP A 129 -1.97 15.69 -22.21
C TRP A 129 -1.34 16.49 -23.33
N ASP A 130 -0.11 16.95 -23.15
CA ASP A 130 0.58 17.82 -24.12
C ASP A 130 1.05 17.04 -25.35
N ASP A 131 1.37 15.77 -25.17
CA ASP A 131 1.85 14.91 -26.25
C ASP A 131 1.36 13.46 -26.01
N ARG A 132 0.64 12.91 -26.98
CA ARG A 132 0.17 11.52 -26.93
C ARG A 132 1.29 10.48 -26.92
N SER A 133 2.50 10.83 -27.36
CA SER A 133 3.69 9.96 -27.26
C SER A 133 4.10 9.68 -25.81
N MET A 134 3.58 10.45 -24.84
CA MET A 134 3.76 10.23 -23.41
C MET A 134 2.86 9.15 -22.81
N GLY A 135 1.85 8.71 -23.55
CA GLY A 135 0.94 7.64 -23.17
C GLY A 135 1.49 6.26 -23.53
N MET A 136 0.79 5.23 -23.10
CA MET A 136 1.00 3.88 -23.59
C MET A 136 0.54 3.79 -25.04
N ASP A 137 1.32 3.10 -25.89
CA ASP A 137 0.89 2.72 -27.23
C ASP A 137 -0.17 1.60 -27.18
N ASP A 138 -0.72 1.24 -28.34
CA ASP A 138 -1.79 0.22 -28.40
C ASP A 138 -1.31 -1.15 -27.88
N ASP A 139 -0.06 -1.51 -28.14
CA ASP A 139 0.51 -2.78 -27.66
C ASP A 139 0.69 -2.79 -26.14
N ALA A 140 1.11 -1.67 -25.55
CA ALA A 140 1.22 -1.51 -24.09
C ALA A 140 -0.16 -1.54 -23.43
N TRP A 141 -1.19 -0.92 -24.06
CA TRP A 141 -2.56 -1.01 -23.57
C TRP A 141 -3.13 -2.43 -23.65
N GLN A 142 -2.79 -3.20 -24.67
CA GLN A 142 -3.20 -4.60 -24.76
C GLN A 142 -2.53 -5.45 -23.66
N ARG A 143 -1.25 -5.23 -23.40
CA ARG A 143 -0.56 -5.91 -22.29
C ARG A 143 -1.15 -5.56 -20.92
N PHE A 144 -1.46 -4.29 -20.69
CA PHE A 144 -2.10 -3.82 -19.47
C PHE A 144 -3.48 -4.45 -19.24
N ALA A 145 -4.22 -4.77 -20.30
CA ALA A 145 -5.58 -5.31 -20.23
C ALA A 145 -5.64 -6.84 -20.19
N ALA A 146 -4.52 -7.54 -20.39
CA ALA A 146 -4.45 -9.00 -20.44
C ALA A 146 -4.31 -9.61 -19.05
#